data_5144c602d33ee9f72ba3fa9d1bd7f662
#
_entry.id   5144c602d33ee9f72ba3fa9d1bd7f662
#
_cell.length_a   1.000
_cell.length_b   1.000
_cell.length_c   1.000
_cell.angle_alpha   90.00
_cell.angle_beta   90.00
_cell.angle_gamma   90.00
#
_symmetry.space_group_name_H-M   'P 1'
#
loop_
_entity.id
_entity.type
_entity.pdbx_description
1 polymer ?
#
loop_
_entity_poly.entity_id
_entity_poly.type
_entity_poly.pdbx_seq_one_letter_code
_entity_poly.pdbx_strand_id
1 'polypeptide(L)'
;MIGRRPIIFAAVVSAAGLIAPVHAQDASDKSIVVASTTSTQDSGLFVHILPLFKKKTGITVKVVAVGTGRALDTARRGDADVVFVHAKSAEEKFLSEGHGVKPYPVMYNDFVLIGPKSDPAGIKGIKDITAALKEIMAKNASFISRGDGSGTHIAELNLWKAAGVDIEKEKGPWYKEIGQGMGAALTNAAASEAYVLSDRGTWLSFRNKSDLVIELEGDKRLFNQYAVMLVNPAKHPNVQTEAGQAFIDWLISPEGQKAIADYKINGEQLFYPNADDPNA
;
A
#
# COMPACT_ATOMS: atom_id res chain seq x y z
N MET A 1 42.96 -39.08 -87.57
CA MET A 1 41.78 -38.24 -87.45
C MET A 1 41.35 -38.29 -85.97
N ILE A 2 41.63 -37.26 -85.26
CA ILE A 2 41.50 -37.23 -83.83
C ILE A 2 40.21 -36.43 -83.48
N GLY A 3 39.19 -37.13 -82.94
CA GLY A 3 37.93 -36.51 -82.55
C GLY A 3 38.04 -35.77 -81.19
N ARG A 4 37.74 -34.48 -81.20
CA ARG A 4 37.63 -33.61 -79.95
C ARG A 4 36.28 -33.80 -79.35
N ARG A 5 36.23 -34.23 -78.08
CA ARG A 5 35.02 -34.19 -77.20
C ARG A 5 34.93 -32.86 -76.52
N PRO A 6 33.77 -32.19 -76.44
CA PRO A 6 33.61 -31.00 -75.63
C PRO A 6 33.37 -31.35 -74.14
N ILE A 7 34.08 -30.66 -73.28
CA ILE A 7 33.89 -30.72 -71.81
C ILE A 7 32.80 -29.69 -71.41
N ILE A 8 31.71 -30.18 -70.85
CA ILE A 8 30.64 -29.33 -70.27
C ILE A 8 31.01 -28.99 -68.83
N PHE A 9 31.28 -27.72 -68.55
CA PHE A 9 31.41 -27.21 -67.20
C PHE A 9 30.01 -26.97 -66.62
N ALA A 10 29.67 -27.73 -65.60
CA ALA A 10 28.48 -27.45 -64.78
C ALA A 10 28.86 -26.42 -63.74
N ALA A 11 28.30 -25.23 -63.83
CA ALA A 11 28.42 -24.19 -62.78
C ALA A 11 27.46 -24.49 -61.57
N VAL A 12 28.04 -24.83 -60.44
CA VAL A 12 27.32 -24.97 -59.19
C VAL A 12 27.12 -23.57 -58.58
N VAL A 13 25.89 -23.06 -58.64
CA VAL A 13 25.52 -21.82 -57.97
C VAL A 13 25.20 -22.18 -56.51
N SER A 14 26.12 -21.86 -55.60
CA SER A 14 25.91 -21.94 -54.17
C SER A 14 25.07 -20.72 -53.70
N ALA A 15 23.81 -20.93 -53.39
CA ALA A 15 22.99 -19.92 -52.73
C ALA A 15 23.39 -19.83 -51.25
N ALA A 16 24.22 -18.85 -50.89
CA ALA A 16 24.48 -18.49 -49.49
C ALA A 16 23.27 -17.80 -48.93
N GLY A 17 22.47 -18.52 -48.17
CA GLY A 17 21.36 -17.95 -47.39
C GLY A 17 21.92 -17.02 -46.29
N LEU A 18 21.68 -15.74 -46.43
CA LEU A 18 21.91 -14.75 -45.37
C LEU A 18 20.93 -15.03 -44.21
N ILE A 19 21.40 -15.76 -43.20
CA ILE A 19 20.71 -15.83 -41.88
C ILE A 19 20.97 -14.48 -41.20
N ALA A 20 20.01 -13.57 -41.29
CA ALA A 20 20.02 -12.37 -40.48
C ALA A 20 19.93 -12.78 -38.97
N PRO A 21 20.81 -12.28 -38.10
CA PRO A 21 20.66 -12.54 -36.69
C PRO A 21 19.34 -11.92 -36.25
N VAL A 22 18.41 -12.75 -35.80
CA VAL A 22 17.28 -12.29 -34.99
C VAL A 22 17.89 -11.74 -33.70
N HIS A 23 17.99 -10.42 -33.63
CA HIS A 23 18.27 -9.77 -32.37
C HIS A 23 17.10 -10.12 -31.44
N ALA A 24 17.30 -11.07 -30.55
CA ALA A 24 16.49 -11.20 -29.36
C ALA A 24 16.61 -9.86 -28.67
N GLN A 25 15.56 -9.03 -28.77
CA GLN A 25 15.42 -7.81 -28.04
C GLN A 25 15.49 -8.26 -26.59
N ASP A 26 16.60 -7.96 -25.90
CA ASP A 26 16.71 -8.10 -24.45
C ASP A 26 15.46 -7.44 -23.88
N ALA A 27 14.52 -8.25 -23.44
CA ALA A 27 13.42 -7.76 -22.63
C ALA A 27 14.06 -7.30 -21.31
N SER A 28 14.57 -6.06 -21.32
CA SER A 28 15.00 -5.41 -20.10
C SER A 28 13.84 -5.57 -19.13
N ASP A 29 14.09 -6.24 -18.01
CA ASP A 29 13.09 -6.51 -16.97
C ASP A 29 12.50 -5.17 -16.58
N LYS A 30 11.36 -4.78 -17.20
CA LYS A 30 10.70 -3.51 -16.94
C LYS A 30 10.34 -3.53 -15.47
N SER A 31 10.81 -2.56 -14.72
CA SER A 31 10.50 -2.45 -13.30
C SER A 31 10.07 -1.04 -12.93
N ILE A 32 9.18 -0.95 -11.95
CA ILE A 32 8.74 0.31 -11.34
C ILE A 32 8.99 0.29 -9.85
N VAL A 33 9.12 1.48 -9.27
CA VAL A 33 9.18 1.70 -7.83
C VAL A 33 7.83 2.23 -7.35
N VAL A 34 7.21 1.54 -6.40
CA VAL A 34 5.96 1.95 -5.76
C VAL A 34 6.25 2.38 -4.33
N ALA A 35 6.10 3.66 -4.03
CA ALA A 35 6.15 4.18 -2.68
C ALA A 35 4.82 3.88 -1.96
N SER A 36 4.88 3.14 -0.87
CA SER A 36 3.71 2.71 -0.12
C SER A 36 3.97 2.70 1.40
N THR A 37 3.00 2.17 2.16
CA THR A 37 3.07 2.17 3.61
C THR A 37 3.48 0.82 4.19
N THR A 38 4.11 0.86 5.38
CA THR A 38 4.43 -0.37 6.13
C THR A 38 3.18 -1.17 6.46
N SER A 39 2.06 -0.51 6.77
CA SER A 39 0.79 -1.20 7.05
C SER A 39 0.27 -1.97 5.82
N THR A 40 0.38 -1.40 4.61
CA THR A 40 0.02 -2.11 3.37
C THR A 40 0.95 -3.31 3.14
N GLN A 41 2.25 -3.14 3.36
CA GLN A 41 3.24 -4.22 3.24
C GLN A 41 2.97 -5.33 4.27
N ASP A 42 2.78 -4.95 5.54
CA ASP A 42 2.60 -5.87 6.67
C ASP A 42 1.26 -6.63 6.59
N SER A 43 0.25 -6.07 5.90
CA SER A 43 -1.00 -6.78 5.63
C SER A 43 -0.81 -8.03 4.74
N GLY A 44 0.29 -8.11 3.98
CA GLY A 44 0.55 -9.22 3.07
C GLY A 44 -0.06 -9.05 1.67
N LEU A 45 -0.83 -7.98 1.41
CA LEU A 45 -1.51 -7.77 0.13
C LEU A 45 -0.55 -7.82 -1.06
N PHE A 46 0.60 -7.14 -0.96
CA PHE A 46 1.57 -7.09 -2.07
C PHE A 46 2.13 -8.47 -2.43
N VAL A 47 2.32 -9.36 -1.44
CA VAL A 47 2.76 -10.74 -1.69
C VAL A 47 1.73 -11.50 -2.54
N HIS A 48 0.46 -11.17 -2.39
CA HIS A 48 -0.63 -11.80 -3.15
C HIS A 48 -0.78 -11.20 -4.56
N ILE A 49 -0.86 -9.87 -4.69
CA ILE A 49 -1.24 -9.22 -5.97
C ILE A 49 -0.07 -9.01 -6.93
N LEU A 50 1.16 -8.72 -6.45
CA LEU A 50 2.26 -8.38 -7.35
C LEU A 50 2.72 -9.53 -8.26
N PRO A 51 2.74 -10.80 -7.84
CA PRO A 51 3.02 -11.92 -8.73
C PRO A 51 2.00 -12.04 -9.87
N LEU A 52 0.71 -11.74 -9.62
CA LEU A 52 -0.35 -11.77 -10.63
C LEU A 52 -0.13 -10.68 -11.68
N PHE A 53 0.18 -9.45 -11.24
CA PHE A 53 0.52 -8.35 -12.13
C PHE A 53 1.76 -8.67 -12.98
N LYS A 54 2.84 -9.15 -12.36
CA LYS A 54 4.06 -9.54 -13.08
C LYS A 54 3.80 -10.63 -14.11
N LYS A 55 3.02 -11.64 -13.75
CA LYS A 55 2.64 -12.72 -14.68
C LYS A 55 1.91 -12.19 -15.91
N LYS A 56 1.04 -11.18 -15.74
CA LYS A 56 0.26 -10.60 -16.82
C LYS A 56 1.06 -9.67 -17.72
N THR A 57 1.93 -8.84 -17.13
CA THR A 57 2.56 -7.71 -17.83
C THR A 57 4.06 -7.86 -18.06
N GLY A 58 4.73 -8.76 -17.35
CA GLY A 58 6.19 -8.86 -17.31
C GLY A 58 6.87 -7.76 -16.47
N ILE A 59 6.10 -6.80 -15.92
CA ILE A 59 6.64 -5.67 -15.14
C ILE A 59 6.87 -6.11 -13.69
N THR A 60 8.07 -5.84 -13.18
CA THR A 60 8.40 -6.07 -11.77
C THR A 60 8.11 -4.81 -10.94
N VAL A 61 7.35 -4.95 -9.86
CA VAL A 61 7.09 -3.87 -8.90
C VAL A 61 8.04 -4.00 -7.71
N LYS A 62 8.80 -2.94 -7.45
CA LYS A 62 9.67 -2.79 -6.27
C LYS A 62 8.97 -1.87 -5.27
N VAL A 63 8.55 -2.41 -4.13
CA VAL A 63 7.83 -1.64 -3.11
C VAL A 63 8.81 -1.01 -2.13
N VAL A 64 8.68 0.29 -1.91
CA VAL A 64 9.33 1.04 -0.83
C VAL A 64 8.27 1.30 0.23
N ALA A 65 8.24 0.45 1.26
CA ALA A 65 7.26 0.50 2.34
C ALA A 65 7.80 1.29 3.54
N VAL A 66 7.23 2.47 3.77
CA VAL A 66 7.61 3.39 4.86
C VAL A 66 6.35 4.07 5.44
N GLY A 67 6.47 5.01 6.37
CA GLY A 67 5.31 5.82 6.79
C GLY A 67 4.81 6.72 5.65
N THR A 68 3.50 7.05 5.60
CA THR A 68 2.88 7.82 4.50
C THR A 68 3.63 9.10 4.15
N GLY A 69 4.03 9.88 5.15
CA GLY A 69 4.80 11.11 4.92
C GLY A 69 6.10 10.84 4.15
N ARG A 70 6.85 9.84 4.57
CA ARG A 70 8.11 9.44 3.89
C ARG A 70 7.87 8.82 2.52
N ALA A 71 6.77 8.09 2.32
CA ALA A 71 6.39 7.57 1.00
C ALA A 71 6.11 8.71 0.01
N LEU A 72 5.34 9.71 0.45
CA LEU A 72 5.07 10.92 -0.35
C LEU A 72 6.35 11.74 -0.59
N ASP A 73 7.25 11.84 0.40
CA ASP A 73 8.53 12.53 0.22
C ASP A 73 9.46 11.80 -0.77
N THR A 74 9.45 10.47 -0.76
CA THR A 74 10.15 9.66 -1.77
C THR A 74 9.65 10.00 -3.18
N ALA A 75 8.33 10.07 -3.35
CA ALA A 75 7.71 10.46 -4.61
C ALA A 75 7.96 11.93 -4.99
N ARG A 76 7.98 12.86 -4.02
CA ARG A 76 8.32 14.27 -4.27
C ARG A 76 9.72 14.47 -4.84
N ARG A 77 10.65 13.60 -4.50
CA ARG A 77 12.02 13.63 -5.04
C ARG A 77 12.16 12.94 -6.39
N GLY A 78 11.11 12.24 -6.87
CA GLY A 78 11.16 11.43 -8.09
C GLY A 78 11.84 10.06 -7.90
N ASP A 79 11.97 9.59 -6.66
CA ASP A 79 12.56 8.29 -6.31
C ASP A 79 11.52 7.15 -6.39
N ALA A 80 10.30 7.44 -6.83
CA ALA A 80 9.24 6.47 -7.09
C ALA A 80 8.47 6.83 -8.35
N ASP A 81 7.88 5.83 -8.99
CA ASP A 81 7.04 5.97 -10.18
C ASP A 81 5.57 6.12 -9.83
N VAL A 82 5.15 5.40 -8.78
CA VAL A 82 3.76 5.33 -8.32
C VAL A 82 3.71 5.48 -6.81
N VAL A 83 2.67 6.13 -6.31
CA VAL A 83 2.30 6.21 -4.90
C VAL A 83 1.07 5.35 -4.66
N PHE A 84 1.10 4.50 -3.61
CA PHE A 84 -0.05 3.70 -3.19
C PHE A 84 -0.21 3.82 -1.67
N VAL A 85 -1.11 4.69 -1.22
CA VAL A 85 -1.26 5.12 0.18
C VAL A 85 -2.74 5.24 0.58
N HIS A 86 -3.01 5.61 1.85
CA HIS A 86 -4.35 5.67 2.43
C HIS A 86 -4.48 6.81 3.44
N ALA A 87 -4.13 8.04 3.05
CA ALA A 87 -4.23 9.22 3.90
C ALA A 87 -4.71 10.43 3.07
N LYS A 88 -6.02 10.50 2.84
CA LYS A 88 -6.69 11.44 1.92
C LYS A 88 -6.16 12.87 2.01
N SER A 89 -6.04 13.44 3.20
CA SER A 89 -5.56 14.83 3.37
C SER A 89 -4.10 15.03 2.92
N ALA A 90 -3.24 14.02 3.15
CA ALA A 90 -1.85 14.07 2.71
C ALA A 90 -1.73 13.88 1.18
N GLU A 91 -2.60 13.04 0.61
CA GLU A 91 -2.72 12.82 -0.83
C GLU A 91 -3.21 14.08 -1.56
N GLU A 92 -4.25 14.74 -1.03
CA GLU A 92 -4.77 16.00 -1.56
C GLU A 92 -3.70 17.10 -1.56
N LYS A 93 -2.91 17.19 -0.49
CA LYS A 93 -1.78 18.13 -0.43
C LYS A 93 -0.73 17.78 -1.49
N PHE A 94 -0.33 16.51 -1.62
CA PHE A 94 0.64 16.05 -2.62
C PHE A 94 0.18 16.40 -4.05
N LEU A 95 -1.11 16.23 -4.34
CA LEU A 95 -1.71 16.58 -5.63
C LEU A 95 -1.77 18.10 -5.85
N SER A 96 -2.19 18.88 -4.84
CA SER A 96 -2.26 20.34 -4.95
C SER A 96 -0.89 20.98 -5.18
N GLU A 97 0.17 20.35 -4.67
CA GLU A 97 1.56 20.72 -4.93
C GLU A 97 2.05 20.25 -6.33
N GLY A 98 1.22 19.56 -7.11
CA GLY A 98 1.51 19.09 -8.47
C GLY A 98 2.49 17.92 -8.56
N HIS A 99 2.68 17.15 -7.48
CA HIS A 99 3.60 16.01 -7.47
C HIS A 99 2.98 14.71 -7.99
N GLY A 100 1.66 14.57 -7.94
CA GLY A 100 0.89 13.48 -8.54
C GLY A 100 0.06 13.97 -9.74
N VAL A 101 -0.34 13.04 -10.61
CA VAL A 101 -1.18 13.38 -11.79
C VAL A 101 -2.66 13.32 -11.43
N LYS A 102 -3.14 12.13 -11.02
CA LYS A 102 -4.55 11.88 -10.68
C LYS A 102 -4.63 10.75 -9.66
N PRO A 103 -5.45 10.86 -8.62
CA PRO A 103 -5.72 9.78 -7.70
C PRO A 103 -6.77 8.84 -8.30
N TYR A 104 -6.60 7.55 -8.09
CA TYR A 104 -7.58 6.52 -8.40
C TYR A 104 -7.91 5.77 -7.12
N PRO A 105 -9.17 5.69 -6.69
CA PRO A 105 -9.56 4.81 -5.61
C PRO A 105 -9.29 3.36 -6.03
N VAL A 106 -8.86 2.53 -5.10
CA VAL A 106 -8.52 1.12 -5.39
C VAL A 106 -9.35 0.18 -4.53
N MET A 107 -9.36 0.44 -3.25
CA MET A 107 -9.98 -0.42 -2.24
C MET A 107 -10.12 0.34 -0.93
N TYR A 108 -10.89 -0.22 -0.01
CA TYR A 108 -10.92 0.24 1.37
C TYR A 108 -10.77 -0.93 2.35
N ASN A 109 -10.33 -0.63 3.54
CA ASN A 109 -10.56 -1.39 4.76
C ASN A 109 -10.99 -0.40 5.85
N ASP A 110 -11.04 -0.86 7.10
CA ASP A 110 -11.29 0.01 8.22
C ASP A 110 -10.12 0.01 9.21
N PHE A 111 -10.09 1.02 10.03
CA PHE A 111 -9.35 1.00 11.27
C PHE A 111 -10.19 0.34 12.36
N VAL A 112 -9.51 -0.25 13.33
CA VAL A 112 -10.09 -0.84 14.52
C VAL A 112 -9.34 -0.33 15.75
N LEU A 113 -10.09 -0.06 16.82
CA LEU A 113 -9.48 0.23 18.11
C LEU A 113 -9.25 -1.09 18.84
N ILE A 114 -8.00 -1.40 19.06
CA ILE A 114 -7.53 -2.58 19.77
C ILE A 114 -7.27 -2.21 21.21
N GLY A 115 -7.54 -3.11 22.13
CA GLY A 115 -7.25 -2.92 23.54
C GLY A 115 -7.17 -4.24 24.29
N PRO A 116 -6.76 -4.20 25.57
CA PRO A 116 -6.71 -5.41 26.39
C PRO A 116 -8.11 -5.87 26.80
N LYS A 117 -8.35 -7.17 26.88
CA LYS A 117 -9.62 -7.76 27.34
C LYS A 117 -10.09 -7.25 28.70
N SER A 118 -9.17 -6.80 29.54
CA SER A 118 -9.43 -6.22 30.87
C SER A 118 -10.19 -4.90 30.79
N ASP A 119 -10.12 -4.22 29.64
CA ASP A 119 -10.80 -2.96 29.34
C ASP A 119 -10.68 -1.90 30.47
N PRO A 120 -9.46 -1.46 30.80
CA PRO A 120 -9.27 -0.53 31.93
C PRO A 120 -9.94 0.83 31.75
N ALA A 121 -10.27 1.21 30.50
CA ALA A 121 -11.01 2.43 30.22
C ALA A 121 -12.53 2.26 30.26
N GLY A 122 -13.04 1.01 30.27
CA GLY A 122 -14.47 0.71 30.29
C GLY A 122 -15.18 1.09 28.97
N ILE A 123 -14.52 0.91 27.84
CA ILE A 123 -15.06 1.30 26.52
C ILE A 123 -15.87 0.21 25.83
N LYS A 124 -15.91 -0.99 26.39
CA LYS A 124 -16.63 -2.12 25.83
C LYS A 124 -18.10 -1.79 25.58
N GLY A 125 -18.54 -1.98 24.34
CA GLY A 125 -19.91 -1.68 23.92
C GLY A 125 -20.14 -0.24 23.46
N ILE A 126 -19.20 0.67 23.63
CA ILE A 126 -19.22 1.99 23.00
C ILE A 126 -19.11 1.82 21.49
N LYS A 127 -19.96 2.53 20.72
CA LYS A 127 -19.95 2.48 19.25
C LYS A 127 -19.37 3.75 18.63
N ASP A 128 -19.23 4.80 19.40
CA ASP A 128 -18.66 6.09 19.00
C ASP A 128 -17.17 6.12 19.36
N ILE A 129 -16.30 6.14 18.33
CA ILE A 129 -14.84 6.14 18.53
C ILE A 129 -14.37 7.37 19.34
N THR A 130 -15.00 8.54 19.14
CA THR A 130 -14.60 9.74 19.87
C THR A 130 -14.98 9.68 21.34
N ALA A 131 -16.09 9.04 21.67
CA ALA A 131 -16.47 8.78 23.06
C ALA A 131 -15.48 7.79 23.71
N ALA A 132 -15.13 6.70 23.00
CA ALA A 132 -14.15 5.72 23.50
C ALA A 132 -12.77 6.36 23.76
N LEU A 133 -12.30 7.20 22.85
CA LEU A 133 -11.03 7.91 23.03
C LEU A 133 -11.05 8.85 24.25
N LYS A 134 -12.15 9.56 24.47
CA LYS A 134 -12.33 10.41 25.67
C LYS A 134 -12.27 9.60 26.97
N GLU A 135 -12.88 8.42 27.00
CA GLU A 135 -12.83 7.55 28.19
C GLU A 135 -11.40 7.04 28.43
N ILE A 136 -10.66 6.64 27.39
CA ILE A 136 -9.26 6.23 27.49
C ILE A 136 -8.43 7.37 28.13
N MET A 137 -8.56 8.59 27.62
CA MET A 137 -7.88 9.76 28.19
C MET A 137 -8.32 10.04 29.64
N ALA A 138 -9.62 10.09 29.90
CA ALA A 138 -10.17 10.42 31.23
C ALA A 138 -9.74 9.44 32.33
N LYS A 139 -9.56 8.15 31.95
CA LYS A 139 -9.08 7.09 32.85
C LYS A 139 -7.55 7.01 32.92
N ASN A 140 -6.82 7.82 32.14
CA ASN A 140 -5.38 7.68 31.93
C ASN A 140 -4.97 6.25 31.53
N ALA A 141 -5.82 5.56 30.79
CA ALA A 141 -5.53 4.21 30.30
C ALA A 141 -4.46 4.26 29.21
N SER A 142 -3.51 3.34 29.27
CA SER A 142 -2.36 3.35 28.36
C SER A 142 -2.78 3.27 26.89
N PHE A 143 -2.25 4.18 26.06
CA PHE A 143 -2.47 4.22 24.63
C PHE A 143 -1.14 4.28 23.89
N ILE A 144 -0.97 3.41 22.90
CA ILE A 144 0.21 3.38 22.03
C ILE A 144 -0.13 4.07 20.72
N SER A 145 0.55 5.16 20.43
CA SER A 145 0.54 5.80 19.11
C SER A 145 1.74 5.36 18.28
N ARG A 146 1.54 5.24 16.98
CA ARG A 146 2.66 5.01 16.09
C ARG A 146 3.66 6.16 16.09
N GLY A 147 3.22 7.40 16.14
CA GLY A 147 4.09 8.59 16.23
C GLY A 147 5.04 8.75 15.03
N ASP A 148 4.77 8.12 13.86
CA ASP A 148 5.70 7.98 12.73
C ASP A 148 5.27 8.72 11.45
N GLY A 149 4.19 9.51 11.51
CA GLY A 149 3.63 10.22 10.36
C GLY A 149 2.98 9.30 9.32
N SER A 150 2.66 8.05 9.67
CA SER A 150 1.94 7.12 8.80
C SER A 150 0.48 7.49 8.60
N GLY A 151 -0.19 6.85 7.64
CA GLY A 151 -1.64 7.00 7.46
C GLY A 151 -2.44 6.64 8.70
N THR A 152 -2.05 5.58 9.43
CA THR A 152 -2.66 5.22 10.71
C THR A 152 -2.45 6.30 11.77
N HIS A 153 -1.24 6.86 11.88
CA HIS A 153 -0.96 7.96 12.81
C HIS A 153 -1.77 9.22 12.46
N ILE A 154 -1.83 9.57 11.18
CA ILE A 154 -2.65 10.71 10.72
C ILE A 154 -4.14 10.49 11.03
N ALA A 155 -4.67 9.28 10.79
CA ALA A 155 -6.04 8.92 11.12
C ALA A 155 -6.29 9.01 12.63
N GLU A 156 -5.39 8.51 13.46
CA GLU A 156 -5.45 8.61 14.92
C GLU A 156 -5.55 10.06 15.38
N LEU A 157 -4.64 10.94 14.91
CA LEU A 157 -4.65 12.36 15.26
C LEU A 157 -5.96 13.05 14.86
N ASN A 158 -6.52 12.69 13.69
CA ASN A 158 -7.82 13.18 13.25
C ASN A 158 -8.97 12.72 14.16
N LEU A 159 -8.91 11.48 14.67
CA LEU A 159 -9.89 10.97 15.63
C LEU A 159 -9.79 11.67 16.98
N TRP A 160 -8.61 11.94 17.51
CA TRP A 160 -8.39 12.74 18.71
C TRP A 160 -8.94 14.14 18.53
N LYS A 161 -8.65 14.78 17.40
CA LYS A 161 -9.20 16.11 17.08
C LYS A 161 -10.73 16.08 16.96
N ALA A 162 -11.32 15.05 16.33
CA ALA A 162 -12.77 14.88 16.27
C ALA A 162 -13.40 14.64 17.65
N ALA A 163 -12.65 14.04 18.58
CA ALA A 163 -13.01 13.92 19.98
C ALA A 163 -12.92 15.27 20.75
N GLY A 164 -12.42 16.33 20.13
CA GLY A 164 -12.19 17.62 20.77
C GLY A 164 -10.94 17.64 21.66
N VAL A 165 -10.02 16.71 21.47
CA VAL A 165 -8.77 16.57 22.23
C VAL A 165 -7.60 17.08 21.37
N ASP A 166 -6.87 18.06 21.89
CA ASP A 166 -5.58 18.50 21.34
C ASP A 166 -4.48 17.63 21.94
N ILE A 167 -4.19 16.50 21.28
CA ILE A 167 -3.29 15.49 21.82
C ILE A 167 -1.88 16.06 22.10
N GLU A 168 -1.42 17.03 21.35
CA GLU A 168 -0.11 17.65 21.58
C GLU A 168 -0.04 18.42 22.91
N LYS A 169 -1.16 18.92 23.39
CA LYS A 169 -1.25 19.63 24.67
C LYS A 169 -1.70 18.74 25.82
N GLU A 170 -2.51 17.72 25.51
CA GLU A 170 -3.21 16.91 26.52
C GLU A 170 -2.57 15.54 26.75
N LYS A 171 -1.61 15.15 25.89
CA LYS A 171 -0.87 13.90 26.10
C LYS A 171 -0.08 13.92 27.41
N GLY A 172 -0.14 12.81 28.11
CA GLY A 172 0.57 12.58 29.36
C GLY A 172 1.26 11.21 29.34
N PRO A 173 1.64 10.67 30.50
CA PRO A 173 2.29 9.36 30.60
C PRO A 173 1.47 8.20 30.01
N TRP A 174 0.16 8.38 29.87
CA TRP A 174 -0.78 7.42 29.31
C TRP A 174 -0.64 7.28 27.78
N TYR A 175 -0.17 8.31 27.07
CA TYR A 175 -0.04 8.35 25.61
C TYR A 175 1.43 8.21 25.21
N LYS A 176 1.77 7.14 24.53
CA LYS A 176 3.15 6.79 24.18
C LYS A 176 3.34 6.71 22.66
N GLU A 177 4.08 7.67 22.11
CA GLU A 177 4.52 7.67 20.73
C GLU A 177 5.78 6.81 20.59
N ILE A 178 5.76 5.78 19.72
CA ILE A 178 6.90 4.86 19.60
C ILE A 178 7.77 5.12 18.37
N GLY A 179 7.33 5.96 17.44
CA GLY A 179 8.09 6.29 16.20
C GLY A 179 8.31 5.10 15.26
N GLN A 180 7.45 4.05 15.32
CA GLN A 180 7.66 2.80 14.59
C GLN A 180 6.40 2.34 13.85
N GLY A 181 6.55 1.30 12.99
CA GLY A 181 5.46 0.73 12.20
C GLY A 181 4.41 -0.02 13.01
N MET A 182 3.30 -0.41 12.35
CA MET A 182 2.11 -0.96 13.00
C MET A 182 2.39 -2.25 13.78
N GLY A 183 3.21 -3.15 13.25
CA GLY A 183 3.58 -4.38 13.94
C GLY A 183 4.29 -4.13 15.28
N ALA A 184 5.18 -3.14 15.33
CA ALA A 184 5.83 -2.71 16.57
C ALA A 184 4.82 -2.06 17.54
N ALA A 185 3.88 -1.25 17.04
CA ALA A 185 2.83 -0.65 17.85
C ALA A 185 1.95 -1.71 18.52
N LEU A 186 1.51 -2.72 17.77
CA LEU A 186 0.75 -3.85 18.30
C LEU A 186 1.57 -4.66 19.33
N THR A 187 2.87 -4.87 19.07
CA THR A 187 3.76 -5.56 20.02
C THR A 187 3.90 -4.80 21.34
N ASN A 188 4.07 -3.48 21.26
CA ASN A 188 4.13 -2.62 22.45
C ASN A 188 2.80 -2.60 23.20
N ALA A 189 1.67 -2.51 22.46
CA ALA A 189 0.34 -2.55 23.06
C ALA A 189 0.10 -3.88 23.80
N ALA A 190 0.47 -5.01 23.20
CA ALA A 190 0.37 -6.33 23.83
C ALA A 190 1.23 -6.45 25.11
N ALA A 191 2.43 -5.88 25.09
CA ALA A 191 3.35 -5.94 26.24
C ALA A 191 2.95 -5.00 27.39
N SER A 192 2.21 -3.93 27.11
CA SER A 192 1.84 -2.90 28.10
C SER A 192 0.34 -2.84 28.39
N GLU A 193 -0.45 -3.81 27.93
CA GLU A 193 -1.90 -3.85 28.06
C GLU A 193 -2.56 -2.51 27.67
N ALA A 194 -2.14 -1.98 26.52
CA ALA A 194 -2.53 -0.67 26.06
C ALA A 194 -3.53 -0.72 24.91
N TYR A 195 -4.27 0.36 24.74
CA TYR A 195 -5.06 0.61 23.53
C TYR A 195 -4.17 1.06 22.38
N VAL A 196 -4.58 0.77 21.16
CA VAL A 196 -3.88 1.15 19.92
C VAL A 196 -4.84 1.17 18.75
N LEU A 197 -4.73 2.17 17.86
CA LEU A 197 -5.43 2.17 16.59
C LEU A 197 -4.64 1.34 15.57
N SER A 198 -5.30 0.42 14.88
CA SER A 198 -4.70 -0.38 13.81
C SER A 198 -5.60 -0.45 12.58
N ASP A 199 -5.03 -0.55 11.38
CA ASP A 199 -5.79 -1.06 10.25
C ASP A 199 -6.12 -2.54 10.48
N ARG A 200 -7.32 -2.95 10.04
CA ARG A 200 -7.80 -4.34 10.22
C ARG A 200 -6.87 -5.36 9.58
N GLY A 201 -6.30 -5.05 8.41
CA GLY A 201 -5.43 -5.98 7.69
C GLY A 201 -4.21 -6.37 8.50
N THR A 202 -3.50 -5.38 9.07
CA THR A 202 -2.36 -5.65 9.95
C THR A 202 -2.78 -6.37 11.22
N TRP A 203 -3.89 -5.99 11.84
CA TRP A 203 -4.42 -6.69 13.01
C TRP A 203 -4.71 -8.17 12.75
N LEU A 204 -5.35 -8.50 11.63
CA LEU A 204 -5.67 -9.90 11.28
C LEU A 204 -4.41 -10.73 11.02
N SER A 205 -3.39 -10.11 10.42
CA SER A 205 -2.08 -10.73 10.15
C SER A 205 -1.21 -10.87 11.39
N PHE A 206 -1.44 -10.05 12.42
CA PHE A 206 -0.63 -10.01 13.62
C PHE A 206 -0.84 -11.27 14.47
N ARG A 207 0.25 -12.00 14.73
CA ARG A 207 0.18 -13.32 15.39
C ARG A 207 0.23 -13.24 16.91
N ASN A 208 1.01 -12.31 17.45
CA ASN A 208 1.29 -12.24 18.89
C ASN A 208 0.27 -11.33 19.61
N LYS A 209 -1.01 -11.67 19.49
CA LYS A 209 -2.11 -10.84 20.02
C LYS A 209 -2.17 -10.79 21.55
N SER A 210 -1.62 -11.80 22.24
CA SER A 210 -1.74 -11.91 23.69
C SER A 210 -3.22 -11.76 24.13
N ASP A 211 -3.50 -10.86 25.08
CA ASP A 211 -4.85 -10.55 25.55
C ASP A 211 -5.51 -9.36 24.82
N LEU A 212 -4.93 -8.92 23.70
CA LEU A 212 -5.54 -7.86 22.90
C LEU A 212 -6.74 -8.40 22.10
N VAL A 213 -7.76 -7.56 22.02
CA VAL A 213 -8.99 -7.80 21.22
C VAL A 213 -9.39 -6.53 20.49
N ILE A 214 -10.31 -6.64 19.52
CA ILE A 214 -10.99 -5.47 18.97
C ILE A 214 -11.99 -4.99 20.03
N GLU A 215 -11.81 -3.78 20.53
CA GLU A 215 -12.70 -3.14 21.48
C GLU A 215 -13.77 -2.29 20.78
N LEU A 216 -13.42 -1.66 19.63
CA LEU A 216 -14.35 -0.88 18.86
C LEU A 216 -14.08 -0.99 17.36
N GLU A 217 -15.17 -1.15 16.60
CA GLU A 217 -15.19 -1.20 15.14
C GLU A 217 -16.51 -0.65 14.59
N GLY A 218 -16.59 -0.41 13.29
CA GLY A 218 -17.82 -0.05 12.58
C GLY A 218 -18.25 1.42 12.70
N ASP A 219 -17.47 2.28 13.34
CA ASP A 219 -17.69 3.73 13.30
C ASP A 219 -17.31 4.26 11.91
N LYS A 220 -18.14 5.14 11.34
CA LYS A 220 -17.91 5.71 10.00
C LYS A 220 -16.58 6.48 9.87
N ARG A 221 -16.05 7.01 10.98
CA ARG A 221 -14.76 7.72 11.04
C ARG A 221 -13.55 6.78 10.93
N LEU A 222 -13.77 5.48 11.04
CA LEU A 222 -12.76 4.44 10.91
C LEU A 222 -12.57 3.96 9.47
N PHE A 223 -13.31 4.53 8.51
CA PHE A 223 -13.18 4.20 7.09
C PHE A 223 -11.77 4.57 6.57
N ASN A 224 -11.12 3.66 5.88
CA ASN A 224 -9.75 3.77 5.41
C ASN A 224 -9.66 3.48 3.91
N GLN A 225 -9.76 4.54 3.11
CA GLN A 225 -9.67 4.49 1.65
C GLN A 225 -8.22 4.44 1.20
N TYR A 226 -7.91 3.55 0.28
CA TYR A 226 -6.63 3.45 -0.43
C TYR A 226 -6.75 4.06 -1.81
N ALA A 227 -5.77 4.88 -2.17
CA ALA A 227 -5.64 5.44 -3.51
C ALA A 227 -4.26 5.15 -4.11
N VAL A 228 -4.24 5.07 -5.44
CA VAL A 228 -3.02 4.95 -6.22
C VAL A 228 -2.91 6.14 -7.18
N MET A 229 -1.70 6.65 -7.39
CA MET A 229 -1.45 7.76 -8.31
C MET A 229 -0.07 7.68 -8.95
N LEU A 230 0.02 8.10 -10.20
CA LEU A 230 1.29 8.27 -10.90
C LEU A 230 2.02 9.50 -10.37
N VAL A 231 3.32 9.39 -10.13
CA VAL A 231 4.19 10.53 -9.87
C VAL A 231 4.27 11.39 -11.13
N ASN A 232 4.23 12.70 -10.99
CA ASN A 232 4.11 13.61 -12.12
C ASN A 232 5.37 13.63 -13.01
N PRO A 233 5.33 13.07 -14.24
CA PRO A 233 6.49 13.01 -15.12
C PRO A 233 6.94 14.38 -15.63
N ALA A 234 6.06 15.40 -15.59
CA ALA A 234 6.46 16.77 -15.94
C ALA A 234 7.44 17.37 -14.92
N LYS A 235 7.41 16.90 -13.67
CA LYS A 235 8.40 17.28 -12.64
C LYS A 235 9.58 16.31 -12.59
N HIS A 236 9.36 15.06 -12.94
CA HIS A 236 10.36 13.97 -12.82
C HIS A 236 10.42 13.16 -14.12
N PRO A 237 11.24 13.57 -15.11
CA PRO A 237 11.30 12.90 -16.42
C PRO A 237 11.78 11.45 -16.41
N ASN A 238 12.38 11.00 -15.31
CA ASN A 238 12.84 9.63 -15.09
C ASN A 238 11.74 8.66 -14.62
N VAL A 239 10.55 9.17 -14.30
CA VAL A 239 9.39 8.35 -13.91
C VAL A 239 9.01 7.40 -15.07
N GLN A 240 8.88 6.12 -14.75
CA GLN A 240 8.48 5.07 -15.69
C GLN A 240 6.96 5.16 -15.98
N THR A 241 6.57 6.20 -16.72
CA THR A 241 5.17 6.60 -16.91
C THR A 241 4.29 5.49 -17.46
N GLU A 242 4.73 4.81 -18.56
CA GLU A 242 3.94 3.75 -19.18
C GLU A 242 3.77 2.54 -18.25
N ALA A 243 4.86 2.11 -17.60
CA ALA A 243 4.84 0.96 -16.71
C ALA A 243 4.10 1.27 -15.39
N GLY A 244 4.23 2.50 -14.88
CA GLY A 244 3.48 2.99 -13.72
C GLY A 244 1.98 3.06 -14.00
N GLN A 245 1.60 3.60 -15.17
CA GLN A 245 0.20 3.66 -15.57
C GLN A 245 -0.37 2.25 -15.79
N ALA A 246 0.38 1.33 -16.38
CA ALA A 246 -0.05 -0.06 -16.53
C ALA A 246 -0.33 -0.75 -15.19
N PHE A 247 0.43 -0.41 -14.14
CA PHE A 247 0.15 -0.91 -12.80
C PHE A 247 -1.14 -0.33 -12.21
N ILE A 248 -1.36 0.97 -12.38
CA ILE A 248 -2.60 1.65 -11.96
C ILE A 248 -3.80 1.05 -12.69
N ASP A 249 -3.75 0.96 -14.01
CA ASP A 249 -4.83 0.44 -14.84
C ASP A 249 -5.18 -1.01 -14.48
N TRP A 250 -4.16 -1.82 -14.17
CA TRP A 250 -4.41 -3.18 -13.70
C TRP A 250 -5.07 -3.21 -12.32
N LEU A 251 -4.63 -2.41 -11.36
CA LEU A 251 -5.22 -2.37 -10.02
C LEU A 251 -6.71 -2.02 -10.05
N ILE A 252 -7.11 -1.07 -10.92
CA ILE A 252 -8.52 -0.64 -11.05
C ILE A 252 -9.31 -1.48 -12.06
N SER A 253 -8.67 -2.42 -12.79
CA SER A 253 -9.36 -3.33 -13.72
C SER A 253 -10.18 -4.38 -12.98
N PRO A 254 -11.19 -5.01 -13.63
CA PRO A 254 -11.92 -6.11 -13.04
C PRO A 254 -11.04 -7.25 -12.52
N GLU A 255 -9.91 -7.52 -13.19
CA GLU A 255 -8.95 -8.56 -12.78
C GLU A 255 -8.20 -8.16 -11.50
N GLY A 256 -7.66 -6.94 -11.44
CA GLY A 256 -6.97 -6.43 -10.25
C GLY A 256 -7.91 -6.29 -9.06
N GLN A 257 -9.11 -5.78 -9.28
CA GLN A 257 -10.15 -5.66 -8.25
C GLN A 257 -10.56 -7.05 -7.72
N LYS A 258 -10.69 -8.04 -8.59
CA LYS A 258 -10.93 -9.42 -8.17
C LYS A 258 -9.75 -9.99 -7.38
N ALA A 259 -8.51 -9.73 -7.80
CA ALA A 259 -7.33 -10.18 -7.08
C ALA A 259 -7.27 -9.60 -5.65
N ILE A 260 -7.67 -8.34 -5.48
CA ILE A 260 -7.77 -7.71 -4.16
C ILE A 260 -8.89 -8.38 -3.32
N ALA A 261 -10.07 -8.60 -3.90
CA ALA A 261 -11.20 -9.24 -3.21
C ALA A 261 -10.90 -10.68 -2.77
N ASP A 262 -10.15 -11.40 -3.57
CA ASP A 262 -9.76 -12.80 -3.31
C ASP A 262 -8.70 -12.92 -2.20
N TYR A 263 -8.05 -11.80 -1.82
CA TYR A 263 -7.08 -11.81 -0.74
C TYR A 263 -7.77 -11.96 0.62
N LYS A 264 -7.50 -13.09 1.27
CA LYS A 264 -8.10 -13.45 2.56
C LYS A 264 -7.04 -13.92 3.54
N ILE A 265 -7.23 -13.60 4.81
CA ILE A 265 -6.46 -14.16 5.92
C ILE A 265 -7.43 -14.95 6.82
N ASN A 266 -7.11 -16.22 7.07
CA ASN A 266 -7.96 -17.12 7.85
C ASN A 266 -9.42 -17.21 7.33
N GLY A 267 -9.61 -17.03 6.01
CA GLY A 267 -10.93 -17.03 5.37
C GLY A 267 -11.64 -15.68 5.37
N GLU A 268 -11.13 -14.67 6.05
CA GLU A 268 -11.72 -13.34 6.11
C GLU A 268 -11.15 -12.41 5.02
N GLN A 269 -12.03 -11.68 4.35
CA GLN A 269 -11.66 -10.66 3.37
C GLN A 269 -11.10 -9.43 4.09
N LEU A 270 -9.95 -8.93 3.64
CA LEU A 270 -9.27 -7.82 4.27
C LEU A 270 -9.51 -6.48 3.59
N PHE A 271 -9.62 -6.51 2.27
CA PHE A 271 -9.76 -5.31 1.47
C PHE A 271 -10.99 -5.45 0.58
N TYR A 272 -11.73 -4.38 0.47
CA TYR A 272 -12.96 -4.29 -0.32
C TYR A 272 -12.69 -3.41 -1.53
N PRO A 273 -12.60 -3.98 -2.74
CA PRO A 273 -12.41 -3.22 -3.97
C PRO A 273 -13.52 -2.20 -4.18
N ASN A 274 -13.17 -0.99 -4.63
CA ASN A 274 -14.14 0.07 -4.90
C ASN A 274 -13.66 1.05 -5.97
N ALA A 275 -12.87 0.59 -6.95
CA ALA A 275 -12.39 1.45 -8.02
C ALA A 275 -13.52 2.08 -8.87
N ASP A 276 -14.69 1.43 -8.92
CA ASP A 276 -15.86 1.88 -9.67
C ASP A 276 -16.82 2.74 -8.83
N ASP A 277 -16.55 2.97 -7.54
CA ASP A 277 -17.39 3.80 -6.69
C ASP A 277 -17.08 5.29 -6.93
N PRO A 278 -18.02 6.07 -7.47
CA PRO A 278 -17.81 7.50 -7.72
C PRO A 278 -17.67 8.34 -6.44
N ASN A 279 -17.97 7.75 -5.26
CA ASN A 279 -17.89 8.42 -3.96
C ASN A 279 -16.68 7.99 -3.11
N ALA A 280 -15.79 7.17 -3.68
CA ALA A 280 -14.61 6.65 -3.00
C ALA A 280 -13.50 7.68 -2.82
#